data_50743954714e5fa2085af83ee2fcbcbe
#
_entry.id   50743954714e5fa2085af83ee2fcbcbe
#
_cell.length_a   1.000
_cell.length_b   1.000
_cell.length_c   1.000
_cell.angle_alpha   90.00
_cell.angle_beta   90.00
_cell.angle_gamma   90.00
#
_symmetry.space_group_name_H-M   'P 1'
#
loop_
_entity.id
_entity.type
_entity.pdbx_description
1 polymer ?
#
loop_
_entity_poly.entity_id
_entity_poly.type
_entity_poly.pdbx_seq_one_letter_code
_entity_poly.pdbx_strand_id
1 'polypeptide(L)'
;MLNKLQKFSYGIARLGSSTLLGLFGWASVYVYWGYYNLDPVLTGWANAAGKIVIAVAGFFMGYISDITKTRWGKRKPYIIFGAPLLALAFYMYFIPHHFLGRNVDQFTLFIYAAFFNSLFHFSYAFLLTPFQAWMPEITEPEERIGVSALQNFSNLLANAISVVIGFLLPSILRQDGLALIVLGILAIFEVLLYFPSILFIPKETKTVLQPNFIKDMKIIISNKEYMKWVMVQGLVSVSMTMTLSLVLTYIEKVIGITGGLASLSFGIILLIVIVGFFYVWGRMAKKKGKGKTLFLTNMIFMIALLFTPIIGLMKLPFPSYVLGYLFIVLGAMGASGFHLFPYVIIADLAHKDEIDTGENRAGL
;
A
#
# COMPACT_ATOMS: atom_id res chain seq x y z
N MET A 1 15.14 6.72 25.74
CA MET A 1 15.79 6.12 24.54
C MET A 1 15.40 4.66 24.38
N LEU A 2 15.00 4.28 23.17
CA LEU A 2 14.74 2.87 22.85
C LEU A 2 16.07 2.11 22.70
N ASN A 3 16.12 0.86 23.19
CA ASN A 3 17.26 -0.03 22.95
C ASN A 3 17.22 -0.59 21.49
N LYS A 4 18.29 -1.26 21.05
CA LYS A 4 18.40 -1.80 19.69
C LYS A 4 17.28 -2.78 19.34
N LEU A 5 16.89 -3.65 20.31
CA LEU A 5 15.82 -4.63 20.13
C LEU A 5 14.46 -3.95 19.95
N GLN A 6 14.17 -2.92 20.73
CA GLN A 6 12.92 -2.14 20.63
C GLN A 6 12.82 -1.41 19.30
N LYS A 7 13.91 -0.78 18.84
CA LYS A 7 13.97 -0.14 17.50
C LYS A 7 13.73 -1.15 16.39
N PHE A 8 14.37 -2.31 16.48
CA PHE A 8 14.19 -3.39 15.52
C PHE A 8 12.74 -3.90 15.52
N SER A 9 12.19 -4.19 16.72
CA SER A 9 10.81 -4.66 16.87
C SER A 9 9.79 -3.69 16.26
N TYR A 10 9.99 -2.39 16.47
CA TYR A 10 9.14 -1.37 15.87
C TYR A 10 9.28 -1.31 14.34
N GLY A 11 10.51 -1.33 13.84
CA GLY A 11 10.77 -1.22 12.40
C GLY A 11 10.29 -2.42 11.59
N ILE A 12 10.51 -3.65 12.11
CA ILE A 12 10.18 -4.89 11.40
C ILE A 12 8.66 -5.15 11.32
N ALA A 13 7.88 -4.65 12.28
CA ALA A 13 6.43 -4.81 12.30
C ALA A 13 5.78 -4.33 11.00
N ARG A 14 6.32 -3.27 10.38
CA ARG A 14 5.86 -2.74 9.11
C ARG A 14 5.94 -3.74 7.94
N LEU A 15 6.83 -4.73 8.02
CA LEU A 15 7.00 -5.73 6.97
C LEU A 15 5.70 -6.52 6.74
N GLY A 16 5.00 -6.93 7.79
CA GLY A 16 3.75 -7.70 7.68
C GLY A 16 2.65 -6.91 7.02
N SER A 17 2.23 -5.80 7.64
CA SER A 17 1.10 -4.99 7.13
C SER A 17 1.34 -4.45 5.72
N SER A 18 2.58 -4.10 5.39
CA SER A 18 2.93 -3.66 4.04
C SER A 18 2.90 -4.80 3.03
N THR A 19 3.27 -6.04 3.44
CA THR A 19 3.15 -7.23 2.58
C THR A 19 1.68 -7.52 2.27
N LEU A 20 0.81 -7.52 3.29
CA LEU A 20 -0.62 -7.77 3.08
C LEU A 20 -1.26 -6.67 2.23
N LEU A 21 -0.97 -5.39 2.50
CA LEU A 21 -1.49 -4.28 1.70
C LEU A 21 -0.99 -4.32 0.25
N GLY A 22 0.29 -4.61 0.04
CA GLY A 22 0.88 -4.73 -1.28
C GLY A 22 0.22 -5.85 -2.07
N LEU A 23 0.11 -7.06 -1.49
CA LEU A 23 -0.54 -8.19 -2.14
C LEU A 23 -2.02 -7.90 -2.42
N PHE A 24 -2.72 -7.27 -1.48
CA PHE A 24 -4.10 -6.84 -1.68
C PHE A 24 -4.24 -5.86 -2.85
N GLY A 25 -3.32 -4.91 -2.96
CA GLY A 25 -3.26 -3.95 -4.07
C GLY A 25 -3.08 -4.62 -5.45
N TRP A 26 -2.22 -5.64 -5.54
CA TRP A 26 -1.97 -6.39 -6.78
C TRP A 26 -3.09 -7.37 -7.14
N ALA A 27 -3.70 -8.00 -6.14
CA ALA A 27 -4.49 -9.20 -6.33
C ALA A 27 -5.99 -9.03 -6.14
N SER A 28 -6.47 -7.97 -5.49
CA SER A 28 -7.88 -7.82 -5.13
C SER A 28 -8.84 -7.89 -6.33
N VAL A 29 -8.50 -7.22 -7.42
CA VAL A 29 -9.31 -7.27 -8.65
C VAL A 29 -9.15 -8.60 -9.35
N TYR A 30 -7.92 -9.12 -9.43
CA TYR A 30 -7.66 -10.40 -10.08
C TYR A 30 -8.45 -11.53 -9.42
N VAL A 31 -8.48 -11.59 -8.10
CA VAL A 31 -9.18 -12.65 -7.37
C VAL A 31 -10.66 -12.70 -7.72
N TYR A 32 -11.33 -11.56 -7.67
CA TYR A 32 -12.77 -11.55 -7.91
C TYR A 32 -13.16 -11.55 -9.40
N TRP A 33 -12.55 -10.68 -10.20
CA TRP A 33 -12.86 -10.65 -11.63
C TRP A 33 -12.13 -11.74 -12.41
N GLY A 34 -10.82 -11.92 -12.18
CA GLY A 34 -9.99 -12.86 -12.95
C GLY A 34 -10.25 -14.31 -12.61
N TYR A 35 -10.35 -14.65 -11.32
CA TYR A 35 -10.43 -16.03 -10.83
C TYR A 35 -11.85 -16.47 -10.50
N TYR A 36 -12.61 -15.68 -9.72
CA TYR A 36 -13.97 -16.01 -9.33
C TYR A 36 -15.03 -15.57 -10.34
N ASN A 37 -14.65 -14.87 -11.41
CA ASN A 37 -15.53 -14.37 -12.47
C ASN A 37 -16.69 -13.49 -11.98
N LEU A 38 -16.47 -12.69 -10.92
CA LEU A 38 -17.40 -11.64 -10.52
C LEU A 38 -17.45 -10.59 -11.63
N ASP A 39 -18.63 -10.04 -11.88
CA ASP A 39 -18.79 -8.93 -12.83
C ASP A 39 -17.78 -7.80 -12.57
N PRO A 40 -17.13 -7.24 -13.62
CA PRO A 40 -16.12 -6.19 -13.46
C PRO A 40 -16.64 -4.94 -12.76
N VAL A 41 -17.91 -4.56 -12.99
CA VAL A 41 -18.52 -3.39 -12.36
C VAL A 41 -18.73 -3.62 -10.87
N LEU A 42 -19.25 -4.81 -10.49
CA LEU A 42 -19.42 -5.20 -9.10
C LEU A 42 -18.04 -5.31 -8.39
N THR A 43 -17.03 -5.87 -9.07
CA THR A 43 -15.65 -5.91 -8.55
C THR A 43 -15.12 -4.49 -8.31
N GLY A 44 -15.35 -3.58 -9.22
CA GLY A 44 -14.99 -2.16 -9.09
C GLY A 44 -15.64 -1.51 -7.86
N TRP A 45 -16.93 -1.70 -7.67
CA TRP A 45 -17.67 -1.18 -6.51
C TRP A 45 -17.19 -1.79 -5.18
N ALA A 46 -16.91 -3.10 -5.14
CA ALA A 46 -16.35 -3.74 -3.96
C ALA A 46 -15.00 -3.14 -3.56
N ASN A 47 -14.13 -2.87 -4.56
CA ASN A 47 -12.84 -2.21 -4.31
C ASN A 47 -12.99 -0.74 -3.88
N ALA A 48 -13.91 0.00 -4.49
CA ALA A 48 -14.20 1.39 -4.14
C ALA A 48 -14.68 1.51 -2.69
N ALA A 49 -15.53 0.59 -2.23
CA ALA A 49 -16.02 0.55 -0.84
C ALA A 49 -14.84 0.51 0.17
N GLY A 50 -13.87 -0.37 -0.04
CA GLY A 50 -12.68 -0.44 0.81
C GLY A 50 -11.84 0.84 0.80
N LYS A 51 -11.67 1.47 -0.37
CA LYS A 51 -10.92 2.74 -0.47
C LYS A 51 -11.61 3.90 0.24
N ILE A 52 -12.94 3.95 0.22
CA ILE A 52 -13.72 4.92 1.00
C ILE A 52 -13.52 4.66 2.50
N VAL A 53 -13.61 3.39 2.91
CA VAL A 53 -13.47 3.01 4.32
C VAL A 53 -12.09 3.35 4.87
N ILE A 54 -10.99 3.09 4.14
CA ILE A 54 -9.64 3.43 4.65
C ILE A 54 -9.45 4.95 4.78
N ALA A 55 -10.00 5.73 3.84
CA ALA A 55 -9.91 7.19 3.88
C ALA A 55 -10.63 7.76 5.13
N VAL A 56 -11.84 7.27 5.39
CA VAL A 56 -12.64 7.67 6.55
C VAL A 56 -12.02 7.16 7.85
N ALA A 57 -11.68 5.87 7.90
CA ALA A 57 -11.15 5.24 9.11
C ALA A 57 -9.77 5.82 9.49
N GLY A 58 -8.88 6.06 8.53
CA GLY A 58 -7.55 6.63 8.79
C GLY A 58 -7.63 7.98 9.50
N PHE A 59 -8.58 8.78 9.07
CA PHE A 59 -8.86 10.08 9.64
C PHE A 59 -9.35 10.00 11.10
N PHE A 60 -10.34 9.14 11.38
CA PHE A 60 -10.89 9.02 12.73
C PHE A 60 -9.97 8.25 13.68
N MET A 61 -9.23 7.25 13.20
CA MET A 61 -8.40 6.42 14.05
C MET A 61 -7.21 7.19 14.68
N GLY A 62 -6.68 8.20 13.98
CA GLY A 62 -5.70 9.11 14.56
C GLY A 62 -6.26 9.77 15.83
N TYR A 63 -7.40 10.44 15.70
CA TYR A 63 -8.04 11.14 16.80
C TYR A 63 -8.49 10.21 17.94
N ILE A 64 -9.19 9.11 17.60
CA ILE A 64 -9.70 8.15 18.60
C ILE A 64 -8.53 7.56 19.41
N SER A 65 -7.41 7.23 18.75
CA SER A 65 -6.26 6.68 19.44
C SER A 65 -5.55 7.69 20.34
N ASP A 66 -5.65 8.99 20.04
CA ASP A 66 -5.09 10.06 20.89
C ASP A 66 -5.84 10.22 22.21
N ILE A 67 -7.16 10.08 22.19
CA ILE A 67 -8.01 10.21 23.39
C ILE A 67 -8.17 8.91 24.19
N THR A 68 -7.71 7.79 23.65
CA THR A 68 -7.82 6.48 24.29
C THR A 68 -6.96 6.38 25.54
N LYS A 69 -7.54 5.90 26.64
CA LYS A 69 -6.87 5.70 27.93
C LYS A 69 -7.06 4.26 28.39
N THR A 70 -6.02 3.44 28.32
CA THR A 70 -6.07 2.06 28.81
C THR A 70 -4.86 1.73 29.70
N ARG A 71 -4.98 0.61 30.45
CA ARG A 71 -3.86 0.08 31.25
C ARG A 71 -2.63 -0.28 30.43
N TRP A 72 -2.79 -0.54 29.12
CA TRP A 72 -1.70 -0.91 28.21
C TRP A 72 -1.09 0.32 27.49
N GLY A 73 -1.60 1.52 27.74
CA GLY A 73 -1.29 2.74 26.99
C GLY A 73 -2.41 3.08 26.01
N LYS A 74 -2.21 4.13 25.21
CA LYS A 74 -3.22 4.57 24.23
C LYS A 74 -3.07 3.91 22.86
N ARG A 75 -1.87 3.44 22.48
CA ARG A 75 -1.58 2.87 21.14
C ARG A 75 -1.63 1.35 21.09
N LYS A 76 -1.10 0.65 22.11
CA LYS A 76 -1.01 -0.81 22.13
C LYS A 76 -2.33 -1.55 21.90
N PRO A 77 -3.49 -1.14 22.44
CA PRO A 77 -4.75 -1.84 22.17
C PRO A 77 -5.06 -1.98 20.67
N TYR A 78 -4.79 -0.91 19.91
CA TYR A 78 -5.00 -0.91 18.46
C TYR A 78 -4.09 -1.89 17.72
N ILE A 79 -2.89 -2.12 18.24
CA ILE A 79 -1.94 -3.09 17.67
C ILE A 79 -2.37 -4.52 18.04
N ILE A 80 -2.74 -4.75 19.31
CA ILE A 80 -3.15 -6.06 19.83
C ILE A 80 -4.37 -6.60 19.07
N PHE A 81 -5.38 -5.76 18.84
CA PHE A 81 -6.60 -6.16 18.15
C PHE A 81 -6.51 -5.97 16.64
N GLY A 82 -5.77 -4.96 16.18
CA GLY A 82 -5.69 -4.57 14.78
C GLY A 82 -4.91 -5.58 13.92
N ALA A 83 -3.77 -6.10 14.40
CA ALA A 83 -2.99 -7.05 13.62
C ALA A 83 -3.75 -8.38 13.39
N PRO A 84 -4.37 -9.03 14.40
CA PRO A 84 -5.22 -10.20 14.15
C PRO A 84 -6.44 -9.90 13.27
N LEU A 85 -7.08 -8.74 13.44
CA LEU A 85 -8.24 -8.36 12.63
C LEU A 85 -7.85 -8.14 11.17
N LEU A 86 -6.70 -7.50 10.90
CA LEU A 86 -6.16 -7.30 9.56
C LEU A 86 -5.83 -8.66 8.91
N ALA A 87 -5.16 -9.54 9.65
CA ALA A 87 -4.82 -10.89 9.20
C ALA A 87 -6.06 -11.71 8.85
N LEU A 88 -7.08 -11.67 9.71
CA LEU A 88 -8.36 -12.35 9.49
C LEU A 88 -9.09 -11.80 8.26
N ALA A 89 -9.22 -10.48 8.15
CA ALA A 89 -9.89 -9.84 7.02
C ALA A 89 -9.18 -10.15 5.69
N PHE A 90 -7.83 -10.14 5.69
CA PHE A 90 -7.02 -10.55 4.55
C PHE A 90 -7.31 -12.00 4.15
N TYR A 91 -7.21 -12.92 5.10
CA TYR A 91 -7.41 -14.35 4.84
C TYR A 91 -8.80 -14.64 4.29
N MET A 92 -9.83 -14.12 4.94
CA MET A 92 -11.22 -14.30 4.52
C MET A 92 -11.47 -13.74 3.11
N TYR A 93 -10.92 -12.58 2.78
CA TYR A 93 -11.11 -11.99 1.46
C TYR A 93 -10.68 -12.89 0.31
N PHE A 94 -9.59 -13.65 0.47
CA PHE A 94 -9.00 -14.45 -0.60
C PHE A 94 -9.64 -15.85 -0.75
N ILE A 95 -10.47 -16.30 0.18
CA ILE A 95 -11.03 -17.67 0.20
C ILE A 95 -12.58 -17.72 0.25
N PRO A 96 -13.31 -16.93 -0.56
CA PRO A 96 -14.78 -16.87 -0.50
C PRO A 96 -15.44 -18.24 -0.71
N HIS A 97 -14.91 -19.10 -1.58
CA HIS A 97 -15.50 -20.39 -1.89
C HIS A 97 -15.55 -21.36 -0.71
N HIS A 98 -14.68 -21.21 0.28
CA HIS A 98 -14.71 -22.03 1.49
C HIS A 98 -15.90 -21.70 2.41
N PHE A 99 -16.46 -20.49 2.27
CA PHE A 99 -17.60 -20.03 3.07
C PHE A 99 -18.90 -20.01 2.29
N LEU A 100 -18.85 -19.65 1.01
CA LEU A 100 -20.04 -19.48 0.17
C LEU A 100 -20.31 -20.68 -0.75
N GLY A 101 -19.32 -21.57 -0.89
CA GLY A 101 -19.37 -22.63 -1.91
C GLY A 101 -18.97 -22.14 -3.30
N ARG A 102 -18.88 -23.10 -4.26
CA ARG A 102 -18.43 -22.78 -5.63
C ARG A 102 -19.52 -22.20 -6.52
N ASN A 103 -20.79 -22.47 -6.22
CA ASN A 103 -21.97 -22.05 -7.00
C ASN A 103 -22.68 -20.86 -6.36
N VAL A 104 -21.92 -19.84 -5.98
CA VAL A 104 -22.46 -18.61 -5.38
C VAL A 104 -22.93 -17.65 -6.48
N ASP A 105 -24.06 -16.98 -6.25
CA ASP A 105 -24.55 -15.94 -7.15
C ASP A 105 -23.69 -14.67 -7.09
N GLN A 106 -23.77 -13.87 -8.17
CA GLN A 106 -22.95 -12.65 -8.34
C GLN A 106 -23.17 -11.63 -7.21
N PHE A 107 -24.41 -11.47 -6.74
CA PHE A 107 -24.72 -10.48 -5.73
C PHE A 107 -24.17 -10.87 -4.36
N THR A 108 -24.32 -12.14 -3.96
CA THR A 108 -23.75 -12.66 -2.71
C THR A 108 -22.22 -12.57 -2.72
N LEU A 109 -21.59 -12.92 -3.85
CA LEU A 109 -20.15 -12.81 -4.00
C LEU A 109 -19.68 -11.35 -3.92
N PHE A 110 -20.44 -10.42 -4.51
CA PHE A 110 -20.18 -8.98 -4.43
C PHE A 110 -20.26 -8.45 -2.99
N ILE A 111 -21.32 -8.81 -2.25
CA ILE A 111 -21.47 -8.39 -0.84
C ILE A 111 -20.31 -8.91 0.02
N TYR A 112 -19.94 -10.17 -0.17
CA TYR A 112 -18.79 -10.76 0.51
C TYR A 112 -17.48 -10.00 0.19
N ALA A 113 -17.23 -9.75 -1.09
CA ALA A 113 -16.07 -8.99 -1.55
C ALA A 113 -16.04 -7.58 -0.94
N ALA A 114 -17.15 -6.85 -1.00
CA ALA A 114 -17.25 -5.49 -0.49
C ALA A 114 -17.07 -5.43 1.03
N PHE A 115 -17.65 -6.41 1.75
CA PHE A 115 -17.53 -6.50 3.21
C PHE A 115 -16.09 -6.78 3.65
N PHE A 116 -15.44 -7.83 3.14
CA PHE A 116 -14.09 -8.18 3.56
C PHE A 116 -13.03 -7.21 3.01
N ASN A 117 -13.26 -6.60 1.84
CA ASN A 117 -12.43 -5.49 1.36
C ASN A 117 -12.52 -4.29 2.32
N SER A 118 -13.71 -3.90 2.71
CA SER A 118 -13.93 -2.81 3.67
C SER A 118 -13.34 -3.13 5.03
N LEU A 119 -13.54 -4.36 5.53
CA LEU A 119 -12.97 -4.81 6.80
C LEU A 119 -11.44 -4.81 6.78
N PHE A 120 -10.82 -5.26 5.68
CA PHE A 120 -9.36 -5.21 5.51
C PHE A 120 -8.84 -3.78 5.58
N HIS A 121 -9.43 -2.86 4.83
CA HIS A 121 -9.01 -1.46 4.79
C HIS A 121 -9.28 -0.72 6.11
N PHE A 122 -10.40 -1.04 6.77
CA PHE A 122 -10.67 -0.55 8.13
C PHE A 122 -9.61 -1.05 9.13
N SER A 123 -9.34 -2.36 9.13
CA SER A 123 -8.36 -2.98 10.02
C SER A 123 -6.96 -2.44 9.80
N TYR A 124 -6.61 -2.17 8.53
CA TYR A 124 -5.34 -1.54 8.18
C TYR A 124 -5.22 -0.13 8.76
N ALA A 125 -6.26 0.71 8.63
CA ALA A 125 -6.27 2.04 9.22
C ALA A 125 -6.29 1.97 10.76
N PHE A 126 -7.08 1.05 11.34
CA PHE A 126 -7.20 0.82 12.78
C PHE A 126 -5.86 0.41 13.41
N LEU A 127 -5.07 -0.41 12.74
CA LEU A 127 -3.75 -0.84 13.17
C LEU A 127 -2.69 0.24 12.93
N LEU A 128 -2.60 0.71 11.67
CA LEU A 128 -1.43 1.43 11.22
C LEU A 128 -1.41 2.90 11.64
N THR A 129 -2.56 3.56 11.66
CA THR A 129 -2.60 4.98 12.05
C THR A 129 -2.13 5.19 13.49
N PRO A 130 -2.64 4.45 14.50
CA PRO A 130 -2.10 4.51 15.87
C PRO A 130 -0.66 4.03 15.98
N PHE A 131 -0.26 3.01 15.20
CA PHE A 131 1.11 2.52 15.20
C PHE A 131 2.11 3.58 14.69
N GLN A 132 1.79 4.30 13.63
CA GLN A 132 2.64 5.39 13.13
C GLN A 132 2.71 6.57 14.11
N ALA A 133 1.57 6.93 14.71
CA ALA A 133 1.51 7.98 15.71
C ALA A 133 2.28 7.63 17.00
N TRP A 134 2.56 6.35 17.24
CA TRP A 134 3.32 5.89 18.40
C TRP A 134 4.80 6.24 18.31
N MET A 135 5.39 6.28 17.11
CA MET A 135 6.83 6.52 16.93
C MET A 135 7.34 7.80 17.60
N PRO A 136 6.78 8.99 17.36
CA PRO A 136 7.25 10.22 18.01
C PRO A 136 7.04 10.24 19.52
N GLU A 137 6.14 9.42 20.06
CA GLU A 137 5.83 9.34 21.48
C GLU A 137 6.83 8.47 22.26
N ILE A 138 7.46 7.48 21.59
CA ILE A 138 8.39 6.53 22.19
C ILE A 138 9.85 6.79 21.82
N THR A 139 10.14 7.68 20.86
CA THR A 139 11.50 7.99 20.39
C THR A 139 11.89 9.43 20.70
N GLU A 140 13.20 9.65 20.91
CA GLU A 140 13.77 10.98 20.88
C GLU A 140 14.00 11.43 19.43
N PRO A 141 14.08 12.76 19.15
CA PRO A 141 14.25 13.28 17.78
C PRO A 141 15.42 12.64 17.00
N GLU A 142 16.55 12.42 17.69
CA GLU A 142 17.77 11.86 17.10
C GLU A 142 17.62 10.39 16.71
N GLU A 143 16.71 9.66 17.37
CA GLU A 143 16.46 8.24 17.11
C GLU A 143 15.49 8.02 15.94
N ARG A 144 14.63 9.01 15.66
CA ARG A 144 13.55 8.89 14.65
C ARG A 144 14.07 8.54 13.26
N ILE A 145 15.21 9.12 12.88
CA ILE A 145 15.83 8.84 11.57
C ILE A 145 16.16 7.36 11.43
N GLY A 146 16.79 6.76 12.44
CA GLY A 146 17.17 5.34 12.41
C GLY A 146 15.97 4.41 12.41
N VAL A 147 14.93 4.71 13.21
CA VAL A 147 13.69 3.91 13.27
C VAL A 147 12.91 4.03 11.96
N SER A 148 12.80 5.23 11.40
CA SER A 148 12.16 5.45 10.10
C SER A 148 12.90 4.74 8.96
N ALA A 149 14.24 4.75 8.97
CA ALA A 149 15.04 4.04 7.97
C ALA A 149 14.76 2.52 8.00
N LEU A 150 14.64 1.93 9.19
CA LEU A 150 14.32 0.52 9.34
C LEU A 150 12.88 0.20 8.88
N GLN A 151 11.90 1.07 9.19
CA GLN A 151 10.54 0.93 8.69
C GLN A 151 10.48 1.01 7.15
N ASN A 152 11.23 1.95 6.56
CA ASN A 152 11.28 2.12 5.11
C ASN A 152 11.94 0.91 4.43
N PHE A 153 12.99 0.36 5.02
CA PHE A 153 13.60 -0.88 4.56
C PHE A 153 12.62 -2.06 4.63
N SER A 154 11.91 -2.22 5.75
CA SER A 154 10.87 -3.24 5.91
C SER A 154 9.74 -3.08 4.88
N ASN A 155 9.32 -1.85 4.61
CA ASN A 155 8.31 -1.55 3.59
C ASN A 155 8.80 -1.89 2.17
N LEU A 156 10.06 -1.59 1.84
CA LEU A 156 10.66 -1.95 0.55
C LEU A 156 10.70 -3.47 0.36
N LEU A 157 11.15 -4.20 1.38
CA LEU A 157 11.17 -5.66 1.37
C LEU A 157 9.76 -6.25 1.26
N ALA A 158 8.78 -5.68 1.98
CA ALA A 158 7.38 -6.06 1.88
C ALA A 158 6.82 -5.89 0.46
N ASN A 159 7.12 -4.78 -0.19
CA ASN A 159 6.70 -4.55 -1.57
C ASN A 159 7.31 -5.59 -2.53
N ALA A 160 8.59 -5.95 -2.35
CA ALA A 160 9.22 -7.00 -3.14
C ALA A 160 8.55 -8.37 -2.94
N ILE A 161 8.28 -8.75 -1.68
CA ILE A 161 7.56 -9.98 -1.34
C ILE A 161 6.15 -9.97 -1.96
N SER A 162 5.42 -8.86 -1.84
CA SER A 162 4.07 -8.71 -2.37
C SER A 162 4.02 -8.86 -3.89
N VAL A 163 4.99 -8.31 -4.60
CA VAL A 163 5.10 -8.45 -6.07
C VAL A 163 5.32 -9.92 -6.43
N VAL A 164 6.30 -10.57 -5.81
CA VAL A 164 6.61 -11.98 -6.08
C VAL A 164 5.39 -12.88 -5.83
N ILE A 165 4.77 -12.77 -4.65
CA ILE A 165 3.59 -13.57 -4.30
C ILE A 165 2.40 -13.19 -5.19
N GLY A 166 2.19 -11.90 -5.48
CA GLY A 166 1.12 -11.42 -6.34
C GLY A 166 1.16 -12.05 -7.73
N PHE A 167 2.34 -12.11 -8.35
CA PHE A 167 2.52 -12.75 -9.66
C PHE A 167 2.45 -14.28 -9.62
N LEU A 168 2.71 -14.91 -8.48
CA LEU A 168 2.48 -16.36 -8.28
C LEU A 168 1.05 -16.69 -7.89
N LEU A 169 0.26 -15.71 -7.44
CA LEU A 169 -1.07 -15.92 -6.89
C LEU A 169 -2.03 -16.66 -7.84
N PRO A 170 -2.05 -16.40 -9.17
CA PRO A 170 -2.88 -17.17 -10.09
C PRO A 170 -2.61 -18.68 -10.03
N SER A 171 -1.35 -19.07 -9.89
CA SER A 171 -0.97 -20.49 -9.76
C SER A 171 -1.30 -21.05 -8.37
N ILE A 172 -1.18 -20.24 -7.33
CA ILE A 172 -1.49 -20.60 -5.95
C ILE A 172 -3.00 -20.85 -5.80
N LEU A 173 -3.85 -19.94 -6.29
CA LEU A 173 -5.31 -20.04 -6.18
C LEU A 173 -5.92 -21.24 -6.93
N ARG A 174 -5.26 -21.71 -7.99
CA ARG A 174 -5.71 -22.92 -8.71
C ARG A 174 -5.51 -24.21 -7.92
N GLN A 175 -4.76 -24.15 -6.82
CA GLN A 175 -4.50 -25.26 -5.91
C GLN A 175 -5.07 -24.92 -4.53
N ASP A 176 -6.34 -25.31 -4.29
CA ASP A 176 -7.08 -24.90 -3.07
C ASP A 176 -6.29 -25.12 -1.77
N GLY A 177 -5.64 -26.27 -1.60
CA GLY A 177 -4.85 -26.54 -0.41
C GLY A 177 -3.61 -25.64 -0.28
N LEU A 178 -2.93 -25.33 -1.38
CA LEU A 178 -1.78 -24.44 -1.39
C LEU A 178 -2.20 -23.00 -1.08
N ALA A 179 -3.32 -22.55 -1.62
CA ALA A 179 -3.88 -21.23 -1.35
C ALA A 179 -4.16 -21.02 0.13
N LEU A 180 -4.83 -21.97 0.79
CA LEU A 180 -5.09 -21.89 2.23
C LEU A 180 -3.82 -21.80 3.05
N ILE A 181 -2.81 -22.61 2.72
CA ILE A 181 -1.53 -22.63 3.44
C ILE A 181 -0.77 -21.32 3.25
N VAL A 182 -0.56 -20.88 2.02
CA VAL A 182 0.25 -19.68 1.72
C VAL A 182 -0.40 -18.43 2.30
N LEU A 183 -1.72 -18.24 2.09
CA LEU A 183 -2.45 -17.10 2.63
C LEU A 183 -2.52 -17.15 4.16
N GLY A 184 -2.67 -18.35 4.75
CA GLY A 184 -2.62 -18.56 6.19
C GLY A 184 -1.27 -18.22 6.81
N ILE A 185 -0.18 -18.63 6.16
CA ILE A 185 1.19 -18.26 6.59
C ILE A 185 1.37 -16.74 6.58
N LEU A 186 0.92 -16.06 5.52
CA LEU A 186 1.01 -14.59 5.44
C LEU A 186 0.19 -13.90 6.54
N ALA A 187 -1.01 -14.40 6.81
CA ALA A 187 -1.86 -13.87 7.88
C ALA A 187 -1.23 -14.06 9.26
N ILE A 188 -0.67 -15.24 9.55
CA ILE A 188 0.04 -15.51 10.80
C ILE A 188 1.32 -14.65 10.91
N PHE A 189 2.06 -14.52 9.82
CA PHE A 189 3.29 -13.73 9.75
C PHE A 189 3.03 -12.26 10.11
N GLU A 190 1.91 -11.68 9.65
CA GLU A 190 1.47 -10.33 10.04
C GLU A 190 1.37 -10.19 11.56
N VAL A 191 0.63 -11.08 12.22
CA VAL A 191 0.42 -11.05 13.67
C VAL A 191 1.74 -11.22 14.42
N LEU A 192 2.59 -12.17 13.98
CA LEU A 192 3.88 -12.46 14.62
C LEU A 192 4.84 -11.29 14.53
N LEU A 193 4.82 -10.51 13.46
CA LEU A 193 5.72 -9.34 13.31
C LEU A 193 5.34 -8.17 14.22
N TYR A 194 4.08 -8.03 14.61
CA TYR A 194 3.66 -7.00 15.58
C TYR A 194 3.88 -7.43 17.03
N PHE A 195 3.93 -8.72 17.30
CA PHE A 195 4.05 -9.25 18.65
C PHE A 195 5.27 -8.73 19.43
N PRO A 196 6.49 -8.65 18.86
CA PRO A 196 7.64 -8.05 19.54
C PRO A 196 7.44 -6.59 19.93
N SER A 197 6.74 -5.81 19.09
CA SER A 197 6.44 -4.42 19.39
C SER A 197 5.53 -4.28 20.61
N ILE A 198 4.56 -5.17 20.76
CA ILE A 198 3.65 -5.19 21.93
C ILE A 198 4.41 -5.54 23.21
N LEU A 199 5.34 -6.51 23.13
CA LEU A 199 6.06 -7.03 24.31
C LEU A 199 7.19 -6.10 24.76
N PHE A 200 8.05 -5.68 23.83
CA PHE A 200 9.33 -5.05 24.19
C PHE A 200 9.25 -3.52 24.27
N ILE A 201 8.33 -2.87 23.59
CA ILE A 201 8.24 -1.42 23.60
C ILE A 201 7.45 -0.98 24.85
N PRO A 202 7.98 -0.04 25.66
CA PRO A 202 7.28 0.46 26.83
C PRO A 202 6.02 1.29 26.44
N LYS A 203 5.21 1.59 27.43
CA LYS A 203 4.09 2.54 27.23
C LYS A 203 4.63 3.91 26.86
N GLU A 204 3.77 4.72 26.23
CA GLU A 204 4.04 6.12 25.93
C GLU A 204 4.30 6.90 27.23
N THR A 205 5.39 7.62 27.26
CA THR A 205 5.77 8.50 28.39
C THR A 205 5.49 9.97 28.10
N LYS A 206 5.40 10.33 26.81
CA LYS A 206 5.20 11.72 26.38
C LYS A 206 3.71 11.97 26.11
N THR A 207 3.15 12.99 26.82
CA THR A 207 1.84 13.53 26.48
C THR A 207 2.03 14.47 25.30
N VAL A 208 1.68 14.03 24.11
CA VAL A 208 1.57 14.96 22.98
C VAL A 208 0.36 15.86 23.23
N LEU A 209 0.52 17.16 23.03
CA LEU A 209 -0.58 18.14 23.09
C LEU A 209 -1.74 17.61 22.24
N GLN A 210 -2.95 17.63 22.80
CA GLN A 210 -4.13 17.17 22.05
C GLN A 210 -4.30 18.04 20.80
N PRO A 211 -4.25 17.48 19.60
CA PRO A 211 -4.47 18.25 18.40
C PRO A 211 -5.90 18.82 18.43
N ASN A 212 -6.04 20.10 18.14
CA ASN A 212 -7.35 20.68 17.91
C ASN A 212 -7.71 20.42 16.44
N PHE A 213 -8.32 19.27 16.23
CA PHE A 213 -8.64 18.70 14.93
C PHE A 213 -9.25 19.72 13.95
N ILE A 214 -10.26 20.51 14.38
CA ILE A 214 -10.93 21.49 13.51
C ILE A 214 -9.96 22.62 13.13
N LYS A 215 -9.16 23.10 14.09
CA LYS A 215 -8.17 24.15 13.85
C LYS A 215 -7.09 23.67 12.91
N ASP A 216 -6.56 22.47 13.12
CA ASP A 216 -5.48 21.88 12.32
C ASP A 216 -5.94 21.62 10.89
N MET A 217 -7.16 21.06 10.70
CA MET A 217 -7.78 20.91 9.39
C MET A 217 -7.97 22.22 8.64
N LYS A 218 -8.42 23.27 9.35
CA LYS A 218 -8.58 24.59 8.74
C LYS A 218 -7.24 25.14 8.23
N ILE A 219 -6.16 24.95 8.98
CA ILE A 219 -4.81 25.35 8.59
C ILE A 219 -4.36 24.60 7.33
N ILE A 220 -4.49 23.27 7.31
CA ILE A 220 -4.10 22.41 6.17
C ILE A 220 -4.87 22.83 4.90
N ILE A 221 -6.20 22.96 4.98
CA ILE A 221 -7.04 23.33 3.84
C ILE A 221 -6.74 24.75 3.36
N SER A 222 -6.32 25.66 4.25
CA SER A 222 -5.95 27.02 3.88
C SER A 222 -4.62 27.13 3.15
N ASN A 223 -3.73 26.14 3.27
CA ASN A 223 -2.45 26.11 2.56
C ASN A 223 -2.66 25.69 1.09
N LYS A 224 -2.73 26.68 0.20
CA LYS A 224 -3.04 26.47 -1.23
C LYS A 224 -1.97 25.64 -1.95
N GLU A 225 -0.69 25.75 -1.58
CA GLU A 225 0.39 24.97 -2.23
C GLU A 225 0.27 23.50 -1.83
N TYR A 226 0.03 23.22 -0.55
CA TYR A 226 -0.20 21.89 -0.05
C TYR A 226 -1.46 21.25 -0.70
N MET A 227 -2.57 21.99 -0.76
CA MET A 227 -3.80 21.50 -1.40
C MET A 227 -3.64 21.21 -2.90
N LYS A 228 -2.90 22.04 -3.63
CA LYS A 228 -2.55 21.73 -5.04
C LYS A 228 -1.75 20.44 -5.15
N TRP A 229 -0.77 20.24 -4.28
CA TRP A 229 0.00 19.01 -4.24
C TRP A 229 -0.88 17.79 -3.92
N VAL A 230 -1.74 17.87 -2.92
CA VAL A 230 -2.69 16.80 -2.55
C VAL A 230 -3.60 16.43 -3.73
N MET A 231 -4.14 17.42 -4.44
CA MET A 231 -4.98 17.19 -5.63
C MET A 231 -4.21 16.47 -6.75
N VAL A 232 -3.03 16.96 -7.11
CA VAL A 232 -2.20 16.34 -8.16
C VAL A 232 -1.79 14.93 -7.75
N GLN A 233 -1.28 14.76 -6.55
CA GLN A 233 -0.86 13.46 -6.05
C GLN A 233 -2.04 12.48 -5.91
N GLY A 234 -3.21 12.97 -5.52
CA GLY A 234 -4.44 12.17 -5.47
C GLY A 234 -4.81 11.62 -6.85
N LEU A 235 -4.82 12.44 -7.89
CA LEU A 235 -5.12 12.01 -9.27
C LEU A 235 -4.10 10.97 -9.78
N VAL A 236 -2.81 11.21 -9.54
CA VAL A 236 -1.75 10.25 -9.91
C VAL A 236 -1.90 8.95 -9.14
N SER A 237 -2.23 9.01 -7.84
CA SER A 237 -2.45 7.83 -7.00
C SER A 237 -3.63 6.98 -7.47
N VAL A 238 -4.72 7.60 -7.94
CA VAL A 238 -5.86 6.88 -8.52
C VAL A 238 -5.42 6.09 -9.75
N SER A 239 -4.75 6.74 -10.73
CA SER A 239 -4.24 6.07 -11.93
C SER A 239 -3.31 4.92 -11.62
N MET A 240 -2.39 5.14 -10.65
CA MET A 240 -1.42 4.14 -10.24
C MET A 240 -2.08 2.94 -9.59
N THR A 241 -3.01 3.18 -8.65
CA THR A 241 -3.72 2.11 -7.94
C THR A 241 -4.59 1.28 -8.89
N MET A 242 -5.27 1.93 -9.84
CA MET A 242 -6.05 1.25 -10.88
C MET A 242 -5.16 0.35 -11.73
N THR A 243 -4.03 0.88 -12.20
CA THR A 243 -3.09 0.10 -13.02
C THR A 243 -2.56 -1.10 -12.27
N LEU A 244 -2.08 -0.91 -11.04
CA LEU A 244 -1.55 -2.01 -10.22
C LEU A 244 -2.59 -3.11 -9.96
N SER A 245 -3.83 -2.74 -9.68
CA SER A 245 -4.89 -3.71 -9.40
C SER A 245 -5.35 -4.49 -10.65
N LEU A 246 -5.17 -3.93 -11.84
CA LEU A 246 -5.56 -4.55 -13.11
C LEU A 246 -4.43 -5.36 -13.78
N VAL A 247 -3.17 -5.14 -13.40
CA VAL A 247 -2.02 -5.68 -14.13
C VAL A 247 -2.01 -7.22 -14.20
N LEU A 248 -2.35 -7.92 -13.14
CA LEU A 248 -2.42 -9.39 -13.13
C LEU A 248 -3.50 -9.91 -14.07
N THR A 249 -4.68 -9.31 -14.01
CA THR A 249 -5.79 -9.65 -14.90
C THR A 249 -5.46 -9.36 -16.36
N TYR A 250 -4.77 -8.26 -16.62
CA TYR A 250 -4.29 -7.88 -17.97
C TYR A 250 -3.28 -8.88 -18.51
N ILE A 251 -2.30 -9.30 -17.72
CA ILE A 251 -1.30 -10.29 -18.10
C ILE A 251 -1.97 -11.63 -18.44
N GLU A 252 -2.93 -12.07 -17.64
CA GLU A 252 -3.61 -13.34 -17.86
C GLU A 252 -4.60 -13.28 -19.03
N LYS A 253 -5.51 -12.29 -19.06
CA LYS A 253 -6.61 -12.25 -20.03
C LYS A 253 -6.25 -11.63 -21.38
N VAL A 254 -5.28 -10.71 -21.42
CA VAL A 254 -4.90 -9.99 -22.65
C VAL A 254 -3.58 -10.51 -23.23
N ILE A 255 -2.56 -10.68 -22.40
CA ILE A 255 -1.27 -11.20 -22.85
C ILE A 255 -1.30 -12.72 -23.01
N GLY A 256 -2.20 -13.42 -22.28
CA GLY A 256 -2.39 -14.87 -22.36
C GLY A 256 -1.42 -15.69 -21.50
N ILE A 257 -0.78 -15.07 -20.50
CA ILE A 257 0.16 -15.76 -19.61
C ILE A 257 -0.56 -16.15 -18.32
N THR A 258 -0.72 -17.44 -18.09
CA THR A 258 -1.52 -18.04 -17.01
C THR A 258 -0.66 -18.55 -15.86
N GLY A 259 -0.09 -17.68 -15.06
CA GLY A 259 0.63 -18.04 -13.83
C GLY A 259 2.02 -18.68 -14.03
N GLY A 260 2.58 -19.21 -12.94
CA GLY A 260 3.87 -19.90 -12.93
C GLY A 260 5.09 -19.00 -13.14
N LEU A 261 6.19 -19.58 -13.62
CA LEU A 261 7.47 -18.89 -13.83
C LEU A 261 7.38 -17.75 -14.85
N ALA A 262 6.49 -17.87 -15.84
CA ALA A 262 6.30 -16.82 -16.84
C ALA A 262 5.70 -15.56 -16.21
N SER A 263 4.66 -15.66 -15.39
CA SER A 263 4.11 -14.51 -14.65
C SER A 263 5.13 -13.94 -13.66
N LEU A 264 5.87 -14.79 -12.96
CA LEU A 264 6.91 -14.35 -12.02
C LEU A 264 7.99 -13.52 -12.70
N SER A 265 8.37 -13.83 -13.95
CA SER A 265 9.37 -13.08 -14.68
C SER A 265 8.96 -11.62 -14.90
N PHE A 266 7.66 -11.34 -15.12
CA PHE A 266 7.13 -9.96 -15.18
C PHE A 266 7.32 -9.22 -13.85
N GLY A 267 7.03 -9.88 -12.73
CA GLY A 267 7.22 -9.31 -11.38
C GLY A 267 8.69 -9.01 -11.09
N ILE A 268 9.59 -9.91 -11.42
CA ILE A 268 11.04 -9.73 -11.23
C ILE A 268 11.56 -8.57 -12.07
N ILE A 269 11.19 -8.49 -13.35
CA ILE A 269 11.59 -7.39 -14.23
C ILE A 269 11.06 -6.06 -13.71
N LEU A 270 9.79 -6.02 -13.29
CA LEU A 270 9.18 -4.83 -12.68
C LEU A 270 10.00 -4.34 -11.47
N LEU A 271 10.37 -5.22 -10.56
CA LEU A 271 11.18 -4.86 -9.38
C LEU A 271 12.56 -4.34 -9.77
N ILE A 272 13.26 -5.04 -10.67
CA ILE A 272 14.61 -4.62 -11.13
C ILE A 272 14.54 -3.24 -11.76
N VAL A 273 13.54 -2.98 -12.60
CA VAL A 273 13.37 -1.69 -13.28
C VAL A 273 13.04 -0.58 -12.28
N ILE A 274 12.10 -0.80 -11.34
CA ILE A 274 11.77 0.20 -10.32
C ILE A 274 13.00 0.59 -9.50
N VAL A 275 13.73 -0.41 -8.97
CA VAL A 275 14.91 -0.16 -8.13
C VAL A 275 16.03 0.51 -8.94
N GLY A 276 16.30 0.05 -10.16
CA GLY A 276 17.30 0.65 -11.03
C GLY A 276 16.98 2.11 -11.37
N PHE A 277 15.72 2.42 -11.64
CA PHE A 277 15.29 3.77 -11.97
C PHE A 277 15.22 4.71 -10.76
N PHE A 278 15.15 4.24 -9.53
CA PHE A 278 15.33 5.10 -8.35
C PHE A 278 16.67 5.86 -8.40
N TYR A 279 17.74 5.17 -8.81
CA TYR A 279 19.05 5.79 -8.95
C TYR A 279 19.09 6.82 -10.10
N VAL A 280 18.54 6.47 -11.26
CA VAL A 280 18.48 7.34 -12.44
C VAL A 280 17.69 8.62 -12.12
N TRP A 281 16.46 8.46 -11.59
CA TRP A 281 15.60 9.59 -11.25
C TRP A 281 16.15 10.43 -10.09
N GLY A 282 16.78 9.81 -9.11
CA GLY A 282 17.47 10.51 -8.02
C GLY A 282 18.58 11.43 -8.53
N ARG A 283 19.40 10.94 -9.49
CA ARG A 283 20.43 11.77 -10.14
C ARG A 283 19.82 12.90 -10.99
N MET A 284 18.77 12.59 -11.73
CA MET A 284 18.11 13.58 -12.58
C MET A 284 17.43 14.66 -11.75
N ALA A 285 16.80 14.31 -10.63
CA ALA A 285 16.17 15.26 -9.72
C ALA A 285 17.17 16.27 -9.12
N LYS A 286 18.39 15.81 -8.82
CA LYS A 286 19.47 16.72 -8.38
C LYS A 286 19.90 17.73 -9.45
N LYS A 287 19.82 17.35 -10.74
CA LYS A 287 20.25 18.21 -11.87
C LYS A 287 19.13 19.09 -12.39
N LYS A 288 17.91 18.56 -12.55
CA LYS A 288 16.76 19.21 -13.23
C LYS A 288 15.65 19.64 -12.29
N GLY A 289 15.74 19.30 -11.00
CA GLY A 289 14.72 19.55 -10.00
C GLY A 289 13.71 18.38 -9.87
N LYS A 290 13.16 18.23 -8.66
CA LYS A 290 12.22 17.13 -8.28
C LYS A 290 10.92 17.18 -9.09
N GLY A 291 10.32 18.37 -9.23
CA GLY A 291 9.04 18.54 -9.95
C GLY A 291 9.13 18.20 -11.44
N LYS A 292 10.19 18.66 -12.14
CA LYS A 292 10.40 18.32 -13.55
C LYS A 292 10.65 16.83 -13.77
N THR A 293 11.36 16.19 -12.83
CA THR A 293 11.63 14.75 -12.89
C THR A 293 10.35 13.95 -12.64
N LEU A 294 9.53 14.33 -11.65
CA LEU A 294 8.24 13.69 -11.41
C LEU A 294 7.30 13.85 -12.60
N PHE A 295 7.27 15.02 -13.23
CA PHE A 295 6.48 15.23 -14.45
C PHE A 295 6.90 14.26 -15.57
N LEU A 296 8.20 14.10 -15.81
CA LEU A 296 8.70 13.18 -16.82
C LEU A 296 8.34 11.72 -16.51
N THR A 297 8.47 11.28 -15.24
CA THR A 297 8.09 9.92 -14.85
C THR A 297 6.61 9.66 -15.06
N ASN A 298 5.75 10.63 -14.72
CA ASN A 298 4.31 10.53 -14.96
C ASN A 298 3.96 10.51 -16.46
N MET A 299 4.69 11.24 -17.30
CA MET A 299 4.54 11.19 -18.76
C MET A 299 4.91 9.82 -19.33
N ILE A 300 6.02 9.22 -18.85
CA ILE A 300 6.42 7.86 -19.26
C ILE A 300 5.34 6.85 -18.83
N PHE A 301 4.81 6.98 -17.62
CA PHE A 301 3.74 6.12 -17.14
C PHE A 301 2.46 6.26 -17.98
N MET A 302 2.07 7.48 -18.33
CA MET A 302 0.94 7.73 -19.21
C MET A 302 1.15 7.11 -20.60
N ILE A 303 2.34 7.24 -21.18
CA ILE A 303 2.67 6.60 -22.46
C ILE A 303 2.53 5.09 -22.35
N ALA A 304 3.05 4.47 -21.29
CA ALA A 304 2.89 3.03 -21.06
C ALA A 304 1.41 2.62 -21.02
N LEU A 305 0.54 3.40 -20.36
CA LEU A 305 -0.90 3.14 -20.31
C LEU A 305 -1.57 3.24 -21.69
N LEU A 306 -1.13 4.16 -22.55
CA LEU A 306 -1.67 4.30 -23.92
C LEU A 306 -1.34 3.08 -24.81
N PHE A 307 -0.32 2.30 -24.48
CA PHE A 307 0.00 1.05 -25.18
C PHE A 307 -0.91 -0.13 -24.78
N THR A 308 -1.59 -0.08 -23.64
CA THR A 308 -2.41 -1.21 -23.17
C THR A 308 -3.55 -1.59 -24.13
N PRO A 309 -4.37 -0.66 -24.69
CA PRO A 309 -5.39 -1.01 -25.67
C PRO A 309 -4.78 -1.54 -26.98
N ILE A 310 -3.63 -1.02 -27.39
CA ILE A 310 -2.94 -1.43 -28.62
C ILE A 310 -2.57 -2.92 -28.54
N ILE A 311 -2.01 -3.35 -27.41
CA ILE A 311 -1.64 -4.76 -27.19
C ILE A 311 -2.87 -5.66 -27.20
N GLY A 312 -4.00 -5.22 -26.65
CA GLY A 312 -5.22 -6.01 -26.54
C GLY A 312 -6.09 -6.05 -27.79
N LEU A 313 -6.12 -4.97 -28.56
CA LEU A 313 -7.07 -4.79 -29.69
C LEU A 313 -6.44 -5.01 -31.07
N MET A 314 -5.14 -4.77 -31.20
CA MET A 314 -4.46 -4.83 -32.50
C MET A 314 -3.72 -6.16 -32.66
N LYS A 315 -3.93 -6.84 -33.79
CA LYS A 315 -3.11 -7.97 -34.24
C LYS A 315 -1.77 -7.42 -34.74
N LEU A 316 -0.84 -7.23 -33.81
CA LEU A 316 0.50 -6.76 -34.15
C LEU A 316 1.38 -7.94 -34.63
N PRO A 317 2.41 -7.68 -35.47
CA PRO A 317 3.29 -8.73 -35.97
C PRO A 317 4.23 -9.32 -34.91
N PHE A 318 4.13 -8.86 -33.68
CA PHE A 318 4.93 -9.32 -32.55
C PHE A 318 4.08 -10.17 -31.59
N PRO A 319 4.69 -11.20 -30.96
CA PRO A 319 4.01 -11.95 -29.92
C PRO A 319 3.57 -11.05 -28.74
N SER A 320 2.37 -11.24 -28.24
CA SER A 320 1.79 -10.41 -27.17
C SER A 320 2.63 -10.35 -25.89
N TYR A 321 3.38 -11.43 -25.59
CA TYR A 321 4.28 -11.44 -24.44
C TYR A 321 5.45 -10.44 -24.56
N VAL A 322 6.00 -10.24 -25.78
CA VAL A 322 7.07 -9.24 -26.02
C VAL A 322 6.56 -7.83 -25.73
N LEU A 323 5.36 -7.53 -26.23
CA LEU A 323 4.71 -6.24 -25.97
C LEU A 323 4.35 -6.08 -24.48
N GLY A 324 3.97 -7.17 -23.83
CA GLY A 324 3.74 -7.21 -22.38
C GLY A 324 4.99 -6.85 -21.59
N TYR A 325 6.16 -7.37 -21.94
CA TYR A 325 7.42 -6.96 -21.29
C TYR A 325 7.77 -5.51 -21.54
N LEU A 326 7.54 -5.00 -22.75
CA LEU A 326 7.74 -3.58 -23.04
C LEU A 326 6.84 -2.70 -22.17
N PHE A 327 5.57 -3.07 -22.04
CA PHE A 327 4.61 -2.39 -21.16
C PHE A 327 5.07 -2.39 -19.70
N ILE A 328 5.51 -3.54 -19.16
CA ILE A 328 5.99 -3.64 -17.77
C ILE A 328 7.24 -2.78 -17.55
N VAL A 329 8.18 -2.78 -18.48
CA VAL A 329 9.41 -1.96 -18.38
C VAL A 329 9.06 -0.48 -18.38
N LEU A 330 8.28 0.01 -19.35
CA LEU A 330 7.88 1.41 -19.44
C LEU A 330 7.01 1.82 -18.24
N GLY A 331 6.05 0.98 -17.86
CA GLY A 331 5.21 1.20 -16.69
C GLY A 331 6.02 1.29 -15.40
N ALA A 332 6.97 0.38 -15.18
CA ALA A 332 7.85 0.37 -14.02
C ALA A 332 8.78 1.58 -13.96
N MET A 333 9.31 2.02 -15.12
CA MET A 333 10.10 3.26 -15.22
C MET A 333 9.30 4.48 -14.73
N GLY A 334 8.06 4.62 -15.18
CA GLY A 334 7.17 5.70 -14.75
C GLY A 334 6.76 5.56 -13.28
N ALA A 335 6.33 4.36 -12.88
CA ALA A 335 5.90 4.04 -11.53
C ALA A 335 6.97 4.29 -10.47
N SER A 336 8.25 4.12 -10.80
CA SER A 336 9.36 4.36 -9.88
C SER A 336 9.40 5.81 -9.38
N GLY A 337 9.03 6.80 -10.20
CA GLY A 337 8.90 8.20 -9.78
C GLY A 337 7.79 8.41 -8.74
N PHE A 338 6.65 7.74 -8.92
CA PHE A 338 5.55 7.77 -7.96
C PHE A 338 5.96 7.25 -6.58
N HIS A 339 6.82 6.26 -6.50
CA HIS A 339 7.31 5.73 -5.23
C HIS A 339 8.44 6.57 -4.61
N LEU A 340 9.18 7.31 -5.43
CA LEU A 340 10.36 8.06 -4.97
C LEU A 340 10.03 9.48 -4.48
N PHE A 341 9.22 10.24 -5.24
CA PHE A 341 9.12 11.70 -5.04
C PHE A 341 8.09 12.20 -4.03
N PRO A 342 6.93 11.57 -3.79
CA PRO A 342 5.88 12.15 -2.95
C PRO A 342 6.35 12.53 -1.54
N TYR A 343 7.04 11.64 -0.87
CA TYR A 343 7.53 11.90 0.50
C TYR A 343 8.58 13.01 0.54
N VAL A 344 9.43 13.09 -0.50
CA VAL A 344 10.48 14.12 -0.57
C VAL A 344 9.87 15.50 -0.83
N ILE A 345 8.82 15.58 -1.66
CA ILE A 345 8.13 16.84 -1.97
C ILE A 345 7.29 17.31 -0.79
N ILE A 346 6.60 16.40 -0.08
CA ILE A 346 5.88 16.75 1.15
C ILE A 346 6.84 17.31 2.21
N ALA A 347 8.02 16.70 2.38
CA ALA A 347 9.02 17.19 3.32
C ALA A 347 9.53 18.59 2.95
N ASP A 348 9.71 18.87 1.65
CA ASP A 348 10.09 20.21 1.18
C ASP A 348 8.98 21.25 1.44
N LEU A 349 7.71 20.87 1.22
CA LEU A 349 6.56 21.75 1.48
C LEU A 349 6.42 22.06 2.97
N ALA A 350 6.60 21.05 3.84
CA ALA A 350 6.57 21.23 5.28
C ALA A 350 7.70 22.15 5.78
N HIS A 351 8.91 21.97 5.23
CA HIS A 351 10.05 22.85 5.57
C HIS A 351 9.83 24.29 5.09
N LYS A 352 9.24 24.47 3.92
CA LYS A 352 8.87 25.80 3.44
C LYS A 352 7.83 26.46 4.33
N ASP A 353 6.79 25.73 4.74
CA ASP A 353 5.77 26.22 5.66
C ASP A 353 6.37 26.64 7.02
N GLU A 354 7.35 25.88 7.53
CA GLU A 354 8.08 26.21 8.75
C GLU A 354 8.86 27.53 8.62
N ILE A 355 9.51 27.76 7.47
CA ILE A 355 10.22 29.03 7.20
C ILE A 355 9.22 30.18 7.11
N ASP A 356 8.10 30.01 6.43
CA ASP A 356 7.11 31.05 6.17
C ASP A 356 6.30 31.42 7.44
N THR A 357 6.06 30.46 8.33
CA THR A 357 5.17 30.62 9.50
C THR A 357 5.93 30.67 10.84
N GLY A 358 7.16 30.21 10.89
CA GLY A 358 7.95 30.07 12.12
C GLY A 358 7.49 28.90 13.02
N GLU A 359 6.51 28.09 12.58
CA GLU A 359 5.96 26.95 13.34
C GLU A 359 6.29 25.62 12.66
N ASN A 360 6.88 24.68 13.40
CA ASN A 360 7.13 23.34 12.87
C ASN A 360 5.82 22.52 12.88
N ARG A 361 5.22 22.38 11.69
CA ARG A 361 3.96 21.65 11.47
C ARG A 361 4.17 20.37 10.68
N ALA A 362 5.40 19.85 10.60
CA ALA A 362 5.73 18.66 9.83
C ALA A 362 5.00 17.37 10.30
N GLY A 363 4.30 17.42 11.44
CA GLY A 363 3.50 16.31 11.96
C GLY A 363 1.99 16.40 11.65
N LEU A 364 1.54 17.49 11.01
CA LEU A 364 0.17 17.64 10.51
C LEU A 364 0.09 17.15 9.06
#